data_12aa324b02c9dc624b7b30034816e2b4
#
_entry.id   12aa324b02c9dc624b7b30034816e2b4
#
_cell.length_a   1.000
_cell.length_b   1.000
_cell.length_c   1.000
_cell.angle_alpha   90.00
_cell.angle_beta   90.00
_cell.angle_gamma   90.00
#
_symmetry.space_group_name_H-M   'P 1'
#
loop_
_entity.id
_entity.type
_entity.pdbx_description
1 polymer ?
#
loop_
_entity_poly.entity_id
_entity_poly.type
_entity_poly.pdbx_seq_one_letter_code
_entity_poly.pdbx_strand_id
1 'polypeptide(L)'
;LLRAKDSPFTVPDVPLLDKAAEQLGRPPRPRKATAGGENWQQMVEDAQDALDILKASASMEFEDESDSEILAAYDIIDAHHLADRHSHQEFLTTAERAAQDREWAFGHVIIDEAQELSPMAWRMVMRRSPNRWMTIVGDTAQTSNPAGVERWEDALSPYVKNRWHSFTLSVNYRTPAQIMEASSGVLAEINPTAQQPRSIRRSAYDVELIDRADNTWLVVLQQTVHHMQNFHPGEK
;
A
#
# COMPACT_ATOMS: atom_id res chain seq x y z
N LEU A 1 5.38 -21.63 -9.27
CA LEU A 1 3.97 -21.60 -8.87
C LEU A 1 3.15 -22.27 -9.98
N LEU A 2 2.95 -23.58 -9.87
CA LEU A 2 2.06 -24.33 -10.75
C LEU A 2 0.63 -24.12 -10.25
N ARG A 3 -0.12 -23.26 -10.95
CA ARG A 3 -1.55 -23.10 -10.73
C ARG A 3 -2.35 -23.81 -11.81
N ALA A 4 -3.58 -24.21 -11.49
CA ALA A 4 -4.51 -24.64 -12.51
C ALA A 4 -4.74 -23.50 -13.50
N LYS A 5 -4.93 -23.85 -14.78
CA LYS A 5 -5.31 -22.91 -15.82
C LYS A 5 -6.63 -22.23 -15.36
N ASP A 6 -6.71 -20.92 -15.51
CA ASP A 6 -7.88 -20.12 -15.12
C ASP A 6 -8.06 -19.89 -13.60
N SER A 7 -7.08 -20.21 -12.77
CA SER A 7 -7.11 -19.80 -11.36
C SER A 7 -7.08 -18.26 -11.23
N PRO A 8 -7.92 -17.67 -10.37
CA PRO A 8 -7.91 -16.22 -10.16
C PRO A 8 -6.59 -15.76 -9.55
N PHE A 9 -6.19 -14.53 -9.88
CA PHE A 9 -5.04 -13.89 -9.22
C PHE A 9 -5.33 -13.63 -7.75
N THR A 10 -4.27 -13.71 -6.95
CA THR A 10 -4.30 -13.49 -5.51
C THR A 10 -3.38 -12.32 -5.14
N VAL A 11 -3.48 -11.83 -3.91
CA VAL A 11 -2.66 -10.71 -3.41
C VAL A 11 -1.15 -10.93 -3.62
N PRO A 12 -0.56 -12.11 -3.37
CA PRO A 12 0.85 -12.37 -3.64
C PRO A 12 1.27 -12.28 -5.12
N ASP A 13 0.33 -12.31 -6.06
CA ASP A 13 0.65 -12.17 -7.49
C ASP A 13 0.82 -10.71 -7.91
N VAL A 14 0.27 -9.77 -7.13
CA VAL A 14 0.25 -8.34 -7.49
C VAL A 14 1.63 -7.79 -7.80
N PRO A 15 2.69 -8.03 -7.02
CA PRO A 15 4.03 -7.55 -7.33
C PRO A 15 4.60 -8.13 -8.63
N LEU A 16 4.24 -9.36 -8.99
CA LEU A 16 4.66 -10.00 -10.23
C LEU A 16 3.92 -9.41 -11.43
N LEU A 17 2.61 -9.20 -11.30
CA LEU A 17 1.78 -8.55 -12.31
C LEU A 17 2.24 -7.11 -12.56
N ASP A 18 2.57 -6.38 -11.50
CA ASP A 18 3.11 -5.04 -11.59
C ASP A 18 4.45 -5.01 -12.35
N LYS A 19 5.34 -5.98 -12.08
CA LYS A 19 6.60 -6.12 -12.82
C LYS A 19 6.39 -6.51 -14.28
N ALA A 20 5.48 -7.42 -14.55
CA ALA A 20 5.13 -7.80 -15.92
C ALA A 20 4.60 -6.60 -16.71
N ALA A 21 3.69 -5.83 -16.11
CA ALA A 21 3.15 -4.63 -16.74
C ALA A 21 4.19 -3.52 -16.92
N GLU A 22 5.22 -3.44 -16.06
CA GLU A 22 6.37 -2.54 -16.27
C GLU A 22 7.15 -2.91 -17.54
N GLN A 23 7.32 -4.19 -17.80
CA GLN A 23 8.07 -4.68 -18.97
C GLN A 23 7.26 -4.65 -20.27
N LEU A 24 5.97 -4.97 -20.18
CA LEU A 24 5.08 -4.98 -21.36
C LEU A 24 4.67 -3.56 -21.81
N GLY A 25 4.82 -2.56 -20.95
CA GLY A 25 4.37 -1.22 -21.21
C GLY A 25 2.84 -1.06 -21.08
N ARG A 26 2.34 0.09 -21.47
CA ARG A 26 0.90 0.36 -21.44
C ARG A 26 0.22 -0.34 -22.62
N PRO A 27 -0.86 -1.09 -22.40
CA PRO A 27 -1.67 -1.56 -23.51
C PRO A 27 -2.18 -0.33 -24.30
N PRO A 28 -2.30 -0.44 -25.63
CA PRO A 28 -2.92 0.62 -26.41
C PRO A 28 -4.32 0.86 -25.81
N ARG A 29 -4.62 2.13 -25.52
CA ARG A 29 -5.95 2.48 -25.00
C ARG A 29 -6.99 1.95 -25.99
N PRO A 30 -7.98 1.16 -25.55
CA PRO A 30 -9.06 0.79 -26.45
C PRO A 30 -9.69 2.11 -26.92
N ARG A 31 -9.78 2.31 -28.24
CA ARG A 31 -10.58 3.39 -28.78
C ARG A 31 -11.99 3.14 -28.28
N LYS A 32 -12.46 3.93 -27.33
CA LYS A 32 -13.84 3.88 -26.87
C LYS A 32 -14.70 4.09 -28.09
N ALA A 33 -15.53 3.12 -28.42
CA ALA A 33 -16.64 3.32 -29.31
C ALA A 33 -17.48 4.46 -28.69
N THR A 34 -17.67 5.52 -29.44
CA THR A 34 -18.41 6.72 -29.09
C THR A 34 -19.86 6.37 -28.77
N ALA A 35 -20.13 5.99 -27.53
CA ALA A 35 -21.47 5.98 -26.96
C ALA A 35 -21.65 7.35 -26.28
N GLY A 36 -22.28 8.29 -26.98
CA GLY A 36 -22.58 9.62 -26.45
C GLY A 36 -22.08 10.77 -27.35
N GLY A 37 -22.34 10.69 -28.65
CA GLY A 37 -21.80 11.67 -29.62
C GLY A 37 -22.19 13.13 -29.36
N GLU A 38 -23.35 13.40 -28.79
CA GLU A 38 -23.79 14.78 -28.51
C GLU A 38 -23.10 15.37 -27.27
N ASN A 39 -22.92 14.58 -26.22
CA ASN A 39 -22.29 15.07 -24.99
C ASN A 39 -20.76 15.24 -25.16
N TRP A 40 -20.12 14.40 -26.00
CA TRP A 40 -18.70 14.53 -26.29
C TRP A 40 -18.37 15.77 -27.13
N GLN A 41 -19.17 16.05 -28.13
CA GLN A 41 -19.01 17.25 -28.96
C GLN A 41 -19.13 18.51 -28.12
N GLN A 42 -20.11 18.57 -27.23
CA GLN A 42 -20.30 19.69 -26.32
C GLN A 42 -19.14 19.86 -25.35
N MET A 43 -18.60 18.78 -24.80
CA MET A 43 -17.42 18.83 -23.93
C MET A 43 -16.15 19.29 -24.67
N VAL A 44 -15.97 18.94 -25.92
CA VAL A 44 -14.87 19.43 -26.75
C VAL A 44 -15.04 20.92 -27.10
N GLU A 45 -16.26 21.35 -27.36
CA GLU A 45 -16.61 22.76 -27.59
C GLU A 45 -16.36 23.62 -26.34
N ASP A 46 -16.82 23.17 -25.16
CA ASP A 46 -16.58 23.85 -23.88
C ASP A 46 -15.07 23.90 -23.54
N ALA A 47 -14.33 22.84 -23.86
CA ALA A 47 -12.88 22.80 -23.68
C ALA A 47 -12.15 23.74 -24.64
N GLN A 48 -12.64 23.88 -25.87
CA GLN A 48 -12.10 24.82 -26.85
C GLN A 48 -12.35 26.25 -26.42
N ASP A 49 -13.56 26.58 -25.96
CA ASP A 49 -13.92 27.88 -25.44
C ASP A 49 -13.04 28.28 -24.25
N ALA A 50 -12.77 27.33 -23.34
CA ALA A 50 -11.87 27.54 -22.20
C ALA A 50 -10.42 27.83 -22.64
N LEU A 51 -9.92 27.13 -23.65
CA LEU A 51 -8.60 27.37 -24.22
C LEU A 51 -8.53 28.72 -24.92
N ASP A 52 -9.58 29.14 -25.63
CA ASP A 52 -9.63 30.41 -26.31
C ASP A 52 -9.68 31.61 -25.34
N ILE A 53 -10.39 31.45 -24.21
CA ILE A 53 -10.37 32.41 -23.09
C ILE A 53 -8.96 32.52 -22.49
N LEU A 54 -8.29 31.38 -22.25
CA LEU A 54 -6.92 31.38 -21.73
C LEU A 54 -5.93 32.03 -22.68
N LYS A 55 -6.05 31.80 -24.00
CA LYS A 55 -5.24 32.46 -25.04
C LYS A 55 -5.49 33.96 -25.06
N ALA A 56 -6.76 34.37 -25.00
CA ALA A 56 -7.13 35.79 -25.00
C ALA A 56 -6.63 36.51 -23.74
N SER A 57 -6.68 35.89 -22.56
CA SER A 57 -6.15 36.48 -21.34
C SER A 57 -4.63 36.58 -21.34
N ALA A 58 -3.93 35.57 -21.89
CA ALA A 58 -2.47 35.60 -22.01
C ALA A 58 -1.98 36.69 -22.98
N SER A 59 -2.74 36.95 -24.05
CA SER A 59 -2.38 38.02 -25.00
C SER A 59 -2.57 39.43 -24.44
N MET A 60 -3.35 39.62 -23.38
CA MET A 60 -3.52 40.91 -22.72
C MET A 60 -2.40 41.24 -21.69
N GLU A 61 -1.65 40.23 -21.23
CA GLU A 61 -0.59 40.44 -20.23
C GLU A 61 0.80 40.71 -20.84
N PHE A 62 0.97 40.56 -22.16
CA PHE A 62 2.27 40.70 -22.83
C PHE A 62 2.25 41.80 -23.91
N GLU A 63 2.02 43.05 -23.53
CA GLU A 63 2.40 44.22 -24.33
C GLU A 63 3.80 44.76 -23.95
N ASP A 64 4.72 43.93 -23.47
CA ASP A 64 6.09 44.36 -23.23
C ASP A 64 7.08 43.55 -24.11
N GLU A 65 7.81 44.28 -24.94
CA GLU A 65 8.71 43.78 -25.96
C GLU A 65 9.86 42.96 -25.35
N SER A 66 9.76 41.65 -25.36
CA SER A 66 10.91 40.78 -25.45
C SER A 66 10.55 39.46 -26.11
N ASP A 67 11.03 39.28 -27.32
CA ASP A 67 11.04 38.08 -28.15
C ASP A 67 11.68 36.91 -27.42
N SER A 68 10.90 36.15 -26.62
CA SER A 68 11.22 34.81 -26.31
C SER A 68 9.96 33.97 -26.56
N GLU A 69 10.00 33.14 -27.59
CA GLU A 69 9.00 32.06 -27.81
C GLU A 69 8.99 31.13 -26.63
N ILE A 70 8.38 31.58 -25.53
CA ILE A 70 8.06 30.70 -24.40
C ILE A 70 6.81 29.93 -24.82
N LEU A 71 6.97 28.65 -25.20
CA LEU A 71 5.88 27.72 -25.42
C LEU A 71 5.00 27.73 -24.17
N ALA A 72 3.84 28.37 -24.28
CA ALA A 72 2.89 28.39 -23.19
C ALA A 72 2.20 27.00 -23.03
N ALA A 73 1.81 26.66 -21.82
CA ALA A 73 1.20 25.35 -21.54
C ALA A 73 -0.04 25.05 -22.42
N TYR A 74 -0.75 26.09 -22.90
CA TYR A 74 -1.90 25.94 -23.78
C TYR A 74 -1.52 25.61 -25.25
N ASP A 75 -0.29 25.81 -25.68
CA ASP A 75 0.18 25.43 -27.03
C ASP A 75 0.39 23.89 -27.13
N ILE A 76 0.52 23.24 -25.98
CA ILE A 76 0.75 21.79 -25.88
C ILE A 76 -0.55 21.03 -25.57
N ILE A 77 -1.59 21.73 -25.11
CA ILE A 77 -2.86 21.13 -24.68
C ILE A 77 -3.86 21.17 -25.83
N ASP A 78 -4.20 20.01 -26.36
CA ASP A 78 -5.30 19.84 -27.32
C ASP A 78 -6.65 19.79 -26.58
N ALA A 79 -7.68 20.47 -27.10
CA ALA A 79 -9.03 20.49 -26.56
C ALA A 79 -9.61 19.06 -26.34
N HIS A 80 -9.28 18.14 -27.24
CA HIS A 80 -9.66 16.72 -27.08
C HIS A 80 -9.02 16.09 -25.86
N HIS A 81 -7.75 16.39 -25.55
CA HIS A 81 -7.09 15.91 -24.35
C HIS A 81 -7.65 16.56 -23.08
N LEU A 82 -8.05 17.80 -23.15
CA LEU A 82 -8.66 18.51 -22.02
C LEU A 82 -10.07 17.94 -21.72
N ALA A 83 -10.90 17.77 -22.75
CA ALA A 83 -12.23 17.14 -22.64
C ALA A 83 -12.14 15.69 -22.13
N ASP A 84 -11.16 14.90 -22.61
CA ASP A 84 -10.94 13.52 -22.17
C ASP A 84 -10.53 13.44 -20.68
N ARG A 85 -9.77 14.41 -20.20
CA ARG A 85 -9.45 14.55 -18.78
C ARG A 85 -10.68 14.91 -17.95
N HIS A 86 -11.48 15.88 -18.38
CA HIS A 86 -12.68 16.30 -17.64
C HIS A 86 -13.73 15.20 -17.58
N SER A 87 -13.99 14.48 -18.66
CA SER A 87 -14.98 13.41 -18.71
C SER A 87 -14.70 12.23 -17.75
N HIS A 88 -13.43 12.05 -17.35
CA HIS A 88 -13.02 10.95 -16.48
C HIS A 88 -12.78 11.37 -15.02
N GLN A 89 -12.65 12.67 -14.74
CA GLN A 89 -12.28 13.18 -13.41
C GLN A 89 -13.46 13.56 -12.52
N GLU A 90 -14.62 13.82 -13.07
CA GLU A 90 -15.74 14.41 -12.30
C GLU A 90 -16.38 13.49 -11.25
N PHE A 91 -16.14 12.17 -11.32
CA PHE A 91 -16.83 11.21 -10.44
C PHE A 91 -15.92 10.34 -9.58
N LEU A 92 -14.59 10.46 -9.70
CA LEU A 92 -13.65 9.63 -8.97
C LEU A 92 -13.01 10.39 -7.81
N THR A 93 -13.02 9.77 -6.64
CA THR A 93 -12.24 10.27 -5.49
C THR A 93 -10.74 10.23 -5.80
N THR A 94 -9.95 11.00 -5.05
CA THR A 94 -8.48 10.98 -5.20
C THR A 94 -7.90 9.57 -5.01
N ALA A 95 -8.50 8.77 -4.12
CA ALA A 95 -8.09 7.38 -3.89
C ALA A 95 -8.38 6.49 -5.11
N GLU A 96 -9.53 6.64 -5.74
CA GLU A 96 -9.89 5.89 -6.96
C GLU A 96 -9.00 6.28 -8.15
N ARG A 97 -8.69 7.57 -8.29
CA ARG A 97 -7.73 8.04 -9.31
C ARG A 97 -6.33 7.45 -9.09
N ALA A 98 -5.85 7.47 -7.85
CA ALA A 98 -4.56 6.89 -7.49
C ALA A 98 -4.53 5.37 -7.71
N ALA A 99 -5.64 4.67 -7.50
CA ALA A 99 -5.76 3.24 -7.75
C ALA A 99 -5.70 2.89 -9.23
N GLN A 100 -6.25 3.75 -10.09
CA GLN A 100 -6.26 3.56 -11.55
C GLN A 100 -4.94 4.00 -12.22
N ASP A 101 -4.23 4.94 -11.60
CA ASP A 101 -2.97 5.44 -12.14
C ASP A 101 -1.78 4.67 -11.58
N ARG A 102 -1.21 3.82 -12.41
CA ARG A 102 -0.03 3.03 -12.05
C ARG A 102 1.21 3.88 -11.76
N GLU A 103 1.30 5.08 -12.29
CA GLU A 103 2.43 6.00 -12.09
C GLU A 103 2.19 6.99 -10.93
N TRP A 104 1.02 6.91 -10.30
CA TRP A 104 0.72 7.76 -9.15
C TRP A 104 1.76 7.60 -8.05
N ALA A 105 2.35 8.71 -7.63
CA ALA A 105 3.33 8.78 -6.56
C ALA A 105 2.72 9.44 -5.32
N PHE A 106 3.08 8.93 -4.16
CA PHE A 106 2.65 9.46 -2.87
C PHE A 106 3.77 10.30 -2.25
N GLY A 107 3.39 11.40 -1.58
CA GLY A 107 4.31 12.23 -0.84
C GLY A 107 4.89 11.53 0.39
N HIS A 108 4.07 10.72 1.08
CA HIS A 108 4.45 9.89 2.21
C HIS A 108 3.72 8.55 2.15
N VAL A 109 4.42 7.47 2.45
CA VAL A 109 3.85 6.11 2.48
C VAL A 109 4.05 5.52 3.86
N ILE A 110 2.99 4.99 4.43
CA ILE A 110 3.02 4.25 5.70
C ILE A 110 2.78 2.78 5.37
N ILE A 111 3.66 1.91 5.87
CA ILE A 111 3.57 0.47 5.67
C ILE A 111 3.49 -0.18 7.04
N ASP A 112 2.41 -0.92 7.27
CA ASP A 112 2.27 -1.78 8.43
C ASP A 112 2.54 -3.24 8.04
N GLU A 113 2.96 -4.06 9.01
CA GLU A 113 3.36 -5.46 8.81
C GLU A 113 4.41 -5.62 7.69
N ALA A 114 5.34 -4.67 7.61
CA ALA A 114 6.28 -4.55 6.52
C ALA A 114 7.24 -5.75 6.38
N GLN A 115 7.41 -6.55 7.43
CA GLN A 115 8.20 -7.79 7.39
C GLN A 115 7.60 -8.84 6.45
N GLU A 116 6.29 -8.77 6.16
CA GLU A 116 5.62 -9.69 5.24
C GLU A 116 5.89 -9.36 3.76
N LEU A 117 6.49 -8.21 3.46
CA LEU A 117 6.73 -7.79 2.08
C LEU A 117 7.90 -8.56 1.45
N SER A 118 7.61 -9.21 0.33
CA SER A 118 8.66 -9.81 -0.51
C SER A 118 9.53 -8.73 -1.18
N PRO A 119 10.74 -9.06 -1.67
CA PRO A 119 11.60 -8.12 -2.39
C PRO A 119 10.90 -7.47 -3.61
N MET A 120 10.00 -8.20 -4.27
CA MET A 120 9.21 -7.66 -5.38
C MET A 120 8.15 -6.66 -4.90
N ALA A 121 7.52 -6.94 -3.75
CA ALA A 121 6.58 -6.01 -3.14
C ALA A 121 7.30 -4.72 -2.69
N TRP A 122 8.47 -4.81 -2.09
CA TRP A 122 9.31 -3.67 -1.76
C TRP A 122 9.61 -2.81 -3.00
N ARG A 123 9.99 -3.43 -4.12
CA ARG A 123 10.24 -2.72 -5.37
C ARG A 123 9.01 -1.95 -5.87
N MET A 124 7.84 -2.57 -5.80
CA MET A 124 6.57 -1.96 -6.20
C MET A 124 6.25 -0.74 -5.31
N VAL A 125 6.35 -0.89 -3.99
CA VAL A 125 6.08 0.18 -3.03
C VAL A 125 7.07 1.33 -3.18
N MET A 126 8.35 1.03 -3.38
CA MET A 126 9.39 2.05 -3.57
C MET A 126 9.18 2.90 -4.82
N ARG A 127 8.54 2.39 -5.86
CA ARG A 127 8.17 3.20 -7.02
C ARG A 127 7.06 4.20 -6.71
N ARG A 128 6.17 3.85 -5.78
CA ARG A 128 5.07 4.73 -5.33
C ARG A 128 5.54 5.87 -4.43
N SER A 129 6.77 5.81 -3.91
CA SER A 129 7.39 6.85 -3.08
C SER A 129 8.76 7.25 -3.66
N PRO A 130 8.80 8.07 -4.72
CA PRO A 130 10.05 8.46 -5.36
C PRO A 130 11.03 9.21 -4.43
N ASN A 131 10.48 10.02 -3.52
CA ASN A 131 11.22 10.76 -2.50
C ASN A 131 11.69 9.88 -1.33
N ARG A 132 11.23 8.63 -1.24
CA ARG A 132 11.51 7.68 -0.13
C ARG A 132 11.07 8.18 1.24
N TRP A 133 10.08 9.06 1.29
CA TRP A 133 9.52 9.52 2.55
C TRP A 133 8.49 8.51 3.04
N MET A 134 8.92 7.69 4.00
CA MET A 134 8.17 6.51 4.40
C MET A 134 8.25 6.31 5.91
N THR A 135 7.16 5.78 6.49
CA THR A 135 7.13 5.20 7.82
C THR A 135 6.88 3.70 7.68
N ILE A 136 7.80 2.91 8.19
CA ILE A 136 7.77 1.45 8.05
C ILE A 136 7.60 0.87 9.46
N VAL A 137 6.57 0.08 9.65
CA VAL A 137 6.24 -0.57 10.92
C VAL A 137 6.20 -2.08 10.69
N GLY A 138 6.75 -2.84 11.62
CA GLY A 138 6.73 -4.30 11.55
C GLY A 138 7.63 -4.95 12.59
N ASP A 139 7.57 -6.26 12.65
CA ASP A 139 8.37 -7.09 13.53
C ASP A 139 8.96 -8.27 12.74
N THR A 140 10.27 -8.26 12.52
CA THR A 140 10.94 -9.30 11.74
C THR A 140 10.89 -10.68 12.41
N ALA A 141 10.62 -10.76 13.70
CA ALA A 141 10.42 -12.03 14.41
C ALA A 141 9.03 -12.65 14.15
N GLN A 142 8.09 -11.89 13.59
CA GLN A 142 6.72 -12.35 13.33
C GLN A 142 6.43 -12.63 11.86
N THR A 143 7.45 -12.67 11.00
CA THR A 143 7.21 -12.96 9.58
C THR A 143 6.74 -14.39 9.36
N SER A 144 5.64 -14.54 8.63
CA SER A 144 5.11 -15.84 8.18
C SER A 144 5.45 -16.12 6.71
N ASN A 145 5.91 -15.12 5.99
CA ASN A 145 6.23 -15.22 4.57
C ASN A 145 7.68 -15.72 4.38
N PRO A 146 7.91 -16.86 3.72
CA PRO A 146 9.26 -17.34 3.43
C PRO A 146 10.12 -16.36 2.61
N ALA A 147 9.49 -15.42 1.91
CA ALA A 147 10.15 -14.34 1.17
C ALA A 147 10.06 -12.99 1.91
N GLY A 148 9.68 -13.01 3.17
CA GLY A 148 9.58 -11.81 4.01
C GLY A 148 10.93 -11.29 4.45
N VAL A 149 10.89 -10.26 5.29
CA VAL A 149 12.08 -9.56 5.75
C VAL A 149 12.61 -10.19 7.03
N GLU A 150 13.82 -10.71 7.00
CA GLU A 150 14.53 -11.17 8.20
C GLU A 150 15.28 -10.02 8.89
N ARG A 151 15.78 -9.06 8.11
CA ARG A 151 16.53 -7.90 8.60
C ARG A 151 16.16 -6.65 7.81
N TRP A 152 15.92 -5.55 8.50
CA TRP A 152 15.54 -4.28 7.87
C TRP A 152 16.62 -3.74 6.94
N GLU A 153 17.89 -3.96 7.26
CA GLU A 153 19.01 -3.56 6.42
C GLU A 153 18.93 -4.18 5.03
N ASP A 154 18.59 -5.46 4.93
CA ASP A 154 18.54 -6.20 3.66
C ASP A 154 17.40 -5.71 2.80
N ALA A 155 16.27 -5.36 3.41
CA ALA A 155 15.11 -4.82 2.70
C ALA A 155 15.31 -3.36 2.23
N LEU A 156 15.97 -2.52 3.04
CA LEU A 156 16.01 -1.07 2.83
C LEU A 156 17.27 -0.59 2.10
N SER A 157 18.42 -1.22 2.36
CA SER A 157 19.72 -0.77 1.80
C SER A 157 19.74 -0.63 0.28
N PRO A 158 19.07 -1.51 -0.51
CA PRO A 158 19.04 -1.37 -1.96
C PRO A 158 18.41 -0.04 -2.45
N TYR A 159 17.55 0.58 -1.64
CA TYR A 159 16.78 1.76 -2.01
C TYR A 159 17.22 3.04 -1.34
N VAL A 160 17.60 2.98 -0.05
CA VAL A 160 17.88 4.16 0.76
C VAL A 160 19.28 4.16 1.38
N LYS A 161 20.03 3.08 1.22
CA LYS A 161 21.35 2.90 1.83
C LYS A 161 21.25 3.11 3.35
N ASN A 162 21.98 4.08 3.91
CA ASN A 162 22.00 4.39 5.33
C ASN A 162 21.07 5.56 5.72
N ARG A 163 20.19 6.01 4.82
CA ARG A 163 19.30 7.17 5.06
C ARG A 163 17.98 6.74 5.69
N TRP A 164 18.04 6.05 6.79
CA TRP A 164 16.89 5.65 7.60
C TRP A 164 17.26 5.57 9.07
N HIS A 165 16.28 5.66 9.94
CA HIS A 165 16.42 5.55 11.38
C HIS A 165 15.49 4.44 11.89
N SER A 166 16.00 3.62 12.81
CA SER A 166 15.23 2.59 13.48
C SER A 166 14.86 3.02 14.89
N PHE A 167 13.61 2.79 15.23
CA PHE A 167 13.08 2.98 16.58
C PHE A 167 12.43 1.68 17.03
N THR A 168 12.82 1.20 18.19
CA THR A 168 12.26 -0.02 18.77
C THR A 168 11.21 0.34 19.81
N LEU A 169 10.00 -0.20 19.67
CA LEU A 169 8.96 -0.08 20.68
C LEU A 169 9.21 -1.08 21.80
N SER A 170 9.58 -0.58 22.98
CA SER A 170 9.95 -1.38 24.13
C SER A 170 8.83 -1.63 25.15
N VAL A 171 7.66 -1.03 24.90
CA VAL A 171 6.49 -1.14 25.78
C VAL A 171 5.32 -1.75 25.04
N ASN A 172 4.76 -2.84 25.59
CA ASN A 172 3.57 -3.50 25.09
C ASN A 172 2.39 -3.21 26.04
N TYR A 173 1.36 -2.56 25.53
CA TYR A 173 0.12 -2.29 26.27
C TYR A 173 -1.01 -3.27 25.91
N ARG A 174 -0.87 -4.00 24.80
CA ARG A 174 -1.93 -4.87 24.25
C ARG A 174 -1.93 -6.24 24.93
N THR A 175 -0.77 -6.88 25.01
CA THR A 175 -0.63 -8.26 25.47
C THR A 175 -0.29 -8.30 26.96
N PRO A 176 -1.00 -9.07 27.81
CA PRO A 176 -0.66 -9.26 29.22
C PRO A 176 0.74 -9.83 29.42
N ALA A 177 1.37 -9.46 30.57
CA ALA A 177 2.73 -9.88 30.88
C ALA A 177 2.87 -11.42 30.94
N GLN A 178 1.89 -12.12 31.46
CA GLN A 178 1.91 -13.58 31.56
C GLN A 178 2.02 -14.26 30.18
N ILE A 179 1.32 -13.72 29.16
CA ILE A 179 1.41 -14.25 27.79
C ILE A 179 2.78 -13.93 27.20
N MET A 180 3.29 -12.71 27.42
CA MET A 180 4.63 -12.33 26.98
C MET A 180 5.72 -13.20 27.61
N GLU A 181 5.62 -13.48 28.91
CA GLU A 181 6.54 -14.36 29.62
C GLU A 181 6.48 -15.80 29.05
N ALA A 182 5.29 -16.34 28.79
CA ALA A 182 5.12 -17.65 28.19
C ALA A 182 5.71 -17.76 26.78
N SER A 183 5.68 -16.67 25.99
CA SER A 183 6.24 -16.63 24.62
C SER A 183 7.75 -16.37 24.57
N SER A 184 8.39 -16.05 25.71
CA SER A 184 9.81 -15.65 25.75
C SER A 184 10.77 -16.71 25.22
N GLY A 185 10.49 -18.00 25.53
CA GLY A 185 11.30 -19.12 25.04
C GLY A 185 11.28 -19.25 23.52
N VAL A 186 10.12 -19.03 22.90
CA VAL A 186 9.96 -19.08 21.44
C VAL A 186 10.72 -17.90 20.79
N LEU A 187 10.61 -16.71 21.37
CA LEU A 187 11.33 -15.54 20.86
C LEU A 187 12.85 -15.73 20.93
N ALA A 188 13.36 -16.31 22.02
CA ALA A 188 14.79 -16.58 22.19
C ALA A 188 15.32 -17.58 21.15
N GLU A 189 14.50 -18.53 20.70
CA GLU A 189 14.85 -19.48 19.64
C GLU A 189 14.86 -18.83 18.26
N ILE A 190 13.88 -17.95 17.97
CA ILE A 190 13.78 -17.24 16.69
C ILE A 190 14.86 -16.19 16.56
N ASN A 191 15.06 -15.37 17.58
CA ASN A 191 16.03 -14.30 17.60
C ASN A 191 16.66 -14.12 18.99
N PRO A 192 17.80 -14.77 19.27
CA PRO A 192 18.46 -14.72 20.57
C PRO A 192 18.88 -13.32 21.04
N THR A 193 18.97 -12.36 20.12
CA THR A 193 19.36 -10.97 20.42
C THR A 193 18.18 -10.04 20.59
N ALA A 194 16.96 -10.49 20.30
CA ALA A 194 15.77 -9.68 20.42
C ALA A 194 15.46 -9.36 21.89
N GLN A 195 15.20 -8.08 22.15
CA GLN A 195 14.68 -7.65 23.44
C GLN A 195 13.18 -7.71 23.44
N GLN A 196 12.62 -8.53 24.33
CA GLN A 196 11.19 -8.61 24.50
C GLN A 196 10.62 -7.30 25.06
N PRO A 197 9.56 -6.74 24.46
CA PRO A 197 8.90 -5.55 24.99
C PRO A 197 8.30 -5.81 26.38
N ARG A 198 8.45 -4.85 27.28
CA ARG A 198 7.87 -4.93 28.62
C ARG A 198 6.36 -4.70 28.54
N SER A 199 5.55 -5.67 28.94
CA SER A 199 4.13 -5.47 29.09
C SER A 199 3.82 -4.65 30.35
N ILE A 200 2.92 -3.66 30.19
CA ILE A 200 2.37 -2.88 31.31
C ILE A 200 1.06 -3.43 31.84
N ARG A 201 0.44 -4.34 31.08
CA ARG A 201 -0.83 -4.97 31.44
C ARG A 201 -0.56 -6.33 32.08
N ARG A 202 -1.26 -6.64 33.17
CA ARG A 202 -1.32 -7.97 33.76
C ARG A 202 -2.75 -8.47 33.69
N SER A 203 -2.93 -9.74 33.38
CA SER A 203 -4.22 -10.42 33.46
C SER A 203 -4.49 -10.86 34.92
N ALA A 204 -5.74 -10.95 35.27
CA ALA A 204 -6.16 -11.60 36.50
C ALA A 204 -6.04 -13.14 36.43
N TYR A 205 -5.82 -13.67 35.22
CA TYR A 205 -5.74 -15.12 34.95
C TYR A 205 -4.32 -15.47 34.51
N ASP A 206 -3.86 -16.64 34.95
CA ASP A 206 -2.59 -17.20 34.50
C ASP A 206 -2.73 -17.84 33.10
N VAL A 207 -1.60 -18.04 32.46
CA VAL A 207 -1.54 -18.73 31.16
C VAL A 207 -1.66 -20.22 31.41
N GLU A 208 -2.64 -20.88 30.82
CA GLU A 208 -2.78 -22.31 30.81
C GLU A 208 -2.15 -22.90 29.54
N LEU A 209 -1.18 -23.78 29.72
CA LEU A 209 -0.55 -24.50 28.61
C LEU A 209 -1.22 -25.87 28.49
N ILE A 210 -1.89 -26.10 27.38
CA ILE A 210 -2.56 -27.35 27.06
C ILE A 210 -1.68 -28.11 26.06
N ASP A 211 -0.98 -29.13 26.54
CA ASP A 211 -0.19 -30.01 25.68
C ASP A 211 -1.09 -31.10 25.10
N ARG A 212 -1.12 -31.23 23.79
CA ARG A 212 -1.89 -32.22 23.05
C ARG A 212 -1.10 -32.77 21.88
N ALA A 213 -0.75 -34.04 22.01
CA ALA A 213 -0.02 -34.80 20.99
C ALA A 213 -0.90 -35.32 19.84
N ASP A 214 -2.22 -35.13 19.91
CA ASP A 214 -3.20 -35.67 18.97
C ASP A 214 -3.94 -34.56 18.17
N ASN A 215 -4.59 -34.97 17.08
CA ASN A 215 -5.35 -34.05 16.21
C ASN A 215 -6.66 -33.52 16.83
N THR A 216 -6.87 -33.67 18.14
CA THR A 216 -8.09 -33.23 18.84
C THR A 216 -8.02 -31.78 19.35
N TRP A 217 -6.95 -31.06 19.07
CA TRP A 217 -6.74 -29.68 19.54
C TRP A 217 -7.89 -28.73 19.23
N LEU A 218 -8.55 -28.87 18.06
CA LEU A 218 -9.72 -28.05 17.68
C LEU A 218 -10.91 -28.29 18.62
N VAL A 219 -11.15 -29.53 19.00
CA VAL A 219 -12.25 -29.90 19.92
C VAL A 219 -11.97 -29.31 21.30
N VAL A 220 -10.74 -29.41 21.77
CA VAL A 220 -10.31 -28.83 23.04
C VAL A 220 -10.40 -27.32 23.03
N LEU A 221 -9.97 -26.67 21.96
CA LEU A 221 -10.09 -25.23 21.80
C LEU A 221 -11.57 -24.80 21.86
N GLN A 222 -12.46 -25.47 21.13
CA GLN A 222 -13.89 -25.19 21.18
C GLN A 222 -14.47 -25.37 22.58
N GLN A 223 -14.10 -26.42 23.27
CA GLN A 223 -14.57 -26.68 24.67
C GLN A 223 -14.04 -25.60 25.62
N THR A 224 -12.76 -25.21 25.49
CA THR A 224 -12.16 -24.17 26.32
C THR A 224 -12.81 -22.81 26.07
N VAL A 225 -13.03 -22.44 24.80
CA VAL A 225 -13.72 -21.19 24.45
C VAL A 225 -15.16 -21.19 25.00
N HIS A 226 -15.87 -22.30 24.85
CA HIS A 226 -17.24 -22.42 25.36
C HIS A 226 -17.27 -22.34 26.89
N HIS A 227 -16.33 -22.97 27.58
CA HIS A 227 -16.18 -22.88 29.02
C HIS A 227 -15.91 -21.42 29.47
N MET A 228 -14.97 -20.74 28.83
CA MET A 228 -14.67 -19.34 29.12
C MET A 228 -15.87 -18.41 28.91
N GLN A 229 -16.63 -18.58 27.83
CA GLN A 229 -17.84 -17.82 27.58
C GLN A 229 -18.93 -17.99 28.63
N ASN A 230 -19.04 -19.18 29.21
CA ASN A 230 -20.02 -19.46 30.26
C ASN A 230 -19.61 -18.95 31.65
N PHE A 231 -18.29 -18.86 31.91
CA PHE A 231 -17.76 -18.36 33.17
C PHE A 231 -17.57 -16.84 33.22
N HIS A 232 -17.43 -16.22 32.06
CA HIS A 232 -17.16 -14.77 31.90
C HIS A 232 -18.12 -14.12 30.88
N PRO A 233 -19.43 -14.08 31.13
CA PRO A 233 -20.44 -13.66 30.18
C PRO A 233 -20.43 -12.13 29.86
N GLY A 234 -19.38 -11.42 30.15
CA GLY A 234 -19.25 -9.98 29.88
C GLY A 234 -17.93 -9.51 29.27
N GLU A 235 -16.95 -10.38 29.17
CA GLU A 235 -15.66 -10.06 28.52
C GLU A 235 -15.68 -10.57 27.06
N LYS A 236 -15.91 -9.62 26.13
CA LYS A 236 -15.80 -9.85 24.69
C LYS A 236 -14.42 -9.41 24.19
#